data_6d8a959a5a81caad59f0f6d22a6a4a76
#
_entry.id   6d8a959a5a81caad59f0f6d22a6a4a76
#
_cell.length_a   1.000
_cell.length_b   1.000
_cell.length_c   1.000
_cell.angle_alpha   90.00
_cell.angle_beta   90.00
_cell.angle_gamma   90.00
#
_symmetry.space_group_name_H-M   'P 1'
#
loop_
_entity.id
_entity.type
_entity.pdbx_description
1 polymer ?
#
loop_
_entity_poly.entity_id
_entity_poly.type
_entity_poly.pdbx_seq_one_letter_code
_entity_poly.pdbx_strand_id
1 'polypeptide(L)'
;MTIVRRKPVVLETLVDDTFKVKPLPQPHGKWPYRLKVERFLPEIDEHATSISFHVVGDTGSMKQRSFQHMVAREMAKQLLVENKSSAPSFMLHLGDVVYNYGEASEYPAQFFKPYEQYPAPIFALAGNHDADINPEAAAPYESLDAFMKVFCAKSSDSVPFSEGSSRLSMTQPNVYWTLVTPLANIICLYGNATKYGYISEEQEAWFVQELLSAQKDRPNKAIIVCVHQAPYSADTNHGSSLNMITFLERSFHVADVKPDLVLSGHVHNYQRFSKHYEDGTTVPYVVAGAGGYADLHRIAEPGDPAVLDDLSIMKSVHLENYCDSYHGFLKIKLEKQEVGILITCEYFTFSSNVNAEDAGLFERFYVPVSYPEYQVSLPE
;
A
#
# COMPACT_ATOMS: atom_id res chain seq x y z
N MET A 1 -0.07 -23.58 25.44
CA MET A 1 -1.15 -22.72 24.95
C MET A 1 -1.31 -23.00 23.48
N THR A 2 -2.48 -23.49 23.05
CA THR A 2 -2.76 -23.66 21.63
C THR A 2 -2.92 -22.28 21.04
N ILE A 3 -2.04 -21.88 20.12
CA ILE A 3 -2.18 -20.63 19.39
C ILE A 3 -3.43 -20.78 18.52
N VAL A 4 -4.52 -20.12 18.92
CA VAL A 4 -5.72 -20.03 18.08
C VAL A 4 -5.30 -19.13 16.90
N ARG A 5 -5.06 -19.72 15.74
CA ARG A 5 -4.77 -18.97 14.52
C ARG A 5 -6.00 -18.11 14.21
N ARG A 6 -5.86 -16.80 14.31
CA ARG A 6 -6.91 -15.86 13.92
C ARG A 6 -7.06 -15.88 12.40
N LYS A 7 -8.27 -15.72 11.92
CA LYS A 7 -8.61 -15.73 10.49
C LYS A 7 -9.01 -14.33 10.04
N PRO A 8 -8.97 -14.02 8.74
CA PRO A 8 -9.62 -12.83 8.22
C PRO A 8 -11.13 -12.92 8.50
N VAL A 9 -11.76 -11.77 8.70
CA VAL A 9 -13.19 -11.68 9.02
C VAL A 9 -13.96 -10.93 7.94
N VAL A 10 -15.26 -11.28 7.80
CA VAL A 10 -16.22 -10.50 7.02
C VAL A 10 -17.30 -10.03 7.98
N LEU A 11 -17.69 -8.77 7.89
CA LEU A 11 -18.72 -8.21 8.75
C LEU A 11 -20.10 -8.62 8.27
N GLU A 12 -21.02 -8.92 9.20
CA GLU A 12 -22.40 -9.30 8.91
C GLU A 12 -23.14 -8.20 8.13
N THR A 13 -22.92 -6.95 8.50
CA THR A 13 -23.54 -5.79 7.85
C THR A 13 -22.53 -5.09 6.96
N LEU A 14 -22.61 -5.32 5.65
CA LEU A 14 -21.85 -4.57 4.68
C LEU A 14 -22.57 -3.27 4.32
N VAL A 15 -21.84 -2.18 4.29
CA VAL A 15 -22.37 -0.88 3.83
C VAL A 15 -22.44 -0.90 2.31
N ASP A 16 -23.65 -0.64 1.76
CA ASP A 16 -23.79 -0.37 0.33
C ASP A 16 -23.51 1.12 0.07
N ASP A 17 -22.32 1.41 -0.40
CA ASP A 17 -21.86 2.75 -0.79
C ASP A 17 -21.49 2.84 -2.27
N THR A 18 -22.09 1.99 -3.12
CA THR A 18 -21.89 1.98 -4.57
C THR A 18 -22.23 3.31 -5.22
N PHE A 19 -23.13 4.10 -4.60
CA PHE A 19 -23.43 5.49 -5.04
C PHE A 19 -22.23 6.44 -4.91
N LYS A 20 -21.20 6.08 -4.17
CA LYS A 20 -19.94 6.83 -4.04
C LYS A 20 -18.99 6.61 -5.22
N VAL A 21 -19.21 5.63 -6.08
CA VAL A 21 -18.35 5.39 -7.24
C VAL A 21 -18.24 6.67 -8.09
N LYS A 22 -17.01 7.12 -8.29
CA LYS A 22 -16.71 8.32 -9.06
C LYS A 22 -16.12 7.96 -10.43
N PRO A 23 -16.32 8.80 -11.44
CA PRO A 23 -15.63 8.66 -12.73
C PRO A 23 -14.12 8.69 -12.54
N LEU A 24 -13.40 7.90 -13.34
CA LEU A 24 -11.94 7.94 -13.34
C LEU A 24 -11.46 9.28 -13.93
N PRO A 25 -10.46 9.92 -13.32
CA PRO A 25 -9.84 11.09 -13.92
C PRO A 25 -9.11 10.71 -15.21
N GLN A 26 -8.93 11.68 -16.10
CA GLN A 26 -8.20 11.46 -17.34
C GLN A 26 -6.71 11.22 -17.05
N PRO A 27 -6.09 10.16 -17.58
CA PRO A 27 -4.68 9.89 -17.38
C PRO A 27 -3.82 10.97 -18.06
N HIS A 28 -2.70 11.31 -17.44
CA HIS A 28 -1.72 12.22 -18.04
C HIS A 28 -0.61 11.48 -18.79
N GLY A 29 -0.38 10.22 -18.43
CA GLY A 29 0.62 9.37 -19.07
C GLY A 29 0.10 8.54 -20.24
N LYS A 30 1.02 7.85 -20.90
CA LYS A 30 0.72 6.95 -22.01
C LYS A 30 0.38 5.56 -21.50
N TRP A 31 -0.60 4.92 -22.12
CA TRP A 31 -0.85 3.49 -21.97
C TRP A 31 0.45 2.67 -22.21
N PRO A 32 0.74 1.64 -21.40
CA PRO A 32 -0.06 1.06 -20.32
C PRO A 32 0.25 1.65 -18.92
N TYR A 33 0.52 2.94 -18.79
CA TYR A 33 0.70 3.67 -17.53
C TYR A 33 1.87 3.17 -16.67
N ARG A 34 3.00 2.91 -17.29
CA ARG A 34 4.23 2.49 -16.61
C ARG A 34 5.14 3.67 -16.35
N LEU A 35 5.69 3.72 -15.14
CA LEU A 35 6.64 4.70 -14.69
C LEU A 35 7.94 4.00 -14.27
N LYS A 36 9.05 4.35 -14.89
CA LYS A 36 10.36 3.84 -14.51
C LYS A 36 10.90 4.62 -13.32
N VAL A 37 11.39 3.91 -12.29
CA VAL A 37 11.92 4.52 -11.05
C VAL A 37 13.14 5.40 -11.34
N GLU A 38 13.96 5.07 -12.33
CA GLU A 38 15.18 5.79 -12.73
C GLU A 38 14.87 7.24 -13.17
N ARG A 39 13.62 7.54 -13.53
CA ARG A 39 13.20 8.91 -13.85
C ARG A 39 13.33 9.86 -12.65
N PHE A 40 13.16 9.34 -11.43
CA PHE A 40 13.24 10.09 -10.17
C PHE A 40 14.52 9.82 -9.39
N LEU A 41 15.10 8.66 -9.62
CA LEU A 41 16.26 8.11 -8.92
C LEU A 41 17.26 7.59 -9.95
N PRO A 42 17.96 8.49 -10.66
CA PRO A 42 18.86 8.10 -11.75
C PRO A 42 20.07 7.27 -11.26
N GLU A 43 20.32 7.26 -9.95
CA GLU A 43 21.33 6.40 -9.32
C GLU A 43 20.90 4.93 -9.23
N ILE A 44 19.62 4.63 -9.39
CA ILE A 44 19.10 3.26 -9.48
C ILE A 44 19.07 2.90 -10.96
N ASP A 45 20.08 2.19 -11.43
CA ASP A 45 20.18 1.72 -12.81
C ASP A 45 19.67 0.28 -12.96
N GLU A 46 19.64 -0.20 -14.20
CA GLU A 46 19.18 -1.57 -14.54
C GLU A 46 20.05 -2.69 -13.95
N HIS A 47 21.24 -2.35 -13.44
CA HIS A 47 22.19 -3.30 -12.83
C HIS A 47 22.08 -3.32 -11.30
N ALA A 48 21.17 -2.53 -10.71
CA ALA A 48 20.98 -2.51 -9.26
C ALA A 48 20.69 -3.93 -8.74
N THR A 49 21.45 -4.34 -7.74
CA THR A 49 21.32 -5.66 -7.09
C THR A 49 20.51 -5.59 -5.80
N SER A 50 20.21 -4.40 -5.32
CA SER A 50 19.39 -4.16 -4.14
C SER A 50 18.64 -2.85 -4.27
N ILE A 51 17.37 -2.85 -3.85
CA ILE A 51 16.52 -1.65 -3.73
C ILE A 51 15.76 -1.76 -2.43
N SER A 52 15.72 -0.67 -1.65
CA SER A 52 14.91 -0.60 -0.45
C SER A 52 13.94 0.58 -0.53
N PHE A 53 12.75 0.45 0.04
CA PHE A 53 11.76 1.51 0.07
C PHE A 53 10.82 1.38 1.28
N HIS A 54 10.25 2.52 1.70
CA HIS A 54 9.23 2.55 2.73
C HIS A 54 7.84 2.35 2.14
N VAL A 55 6.96 1.73 2.93
CA VAL A 55 5.54 1.55 2.61
C VAL A 55 4.71 1.96 3.83
N VAL A 56 3.69 2.78 3.61
CA VAL A 56 2.79 3.27 4.66
C VAL A 56 1.48 3.71 4.05
N GLY A 57 0.36 3.52 4.72
CA GLY A 57 -0.97 4.03 4.35
C GLY A 57 -1.64 4.72 5.52
N ASP A 58 -2.75 5.41 5.24
CA ASP A 58 -3.67 5.94 6.25
C ASP A 58 -2.95 6.90 7.20
N THR A 59 -2.29 7.89 6.61
CA THR A 59 -1.39 8.76 7.38
C THR A 59 -2.03 10.06 7.82
N GLY A 60 -2.96 10.62 7.03
CA GLY A 60 -3.65 11.86 7.34
C GLY A 60 -4.57 11.73 8.56
N SER A 61 -4.89 12.85 9.21
CA SER A 61 -5.85 12.89 10.31
C SER A 61 -6.37 14.30 10.55
N MET A 62 -7.68 14.44 10.70
CA MET A 62 -8.33 15.68 11.11
C MET A 62 -8.28 15.91 12.63
N LYS A 63 -8.09 14.85 13.42
CA LYS A 63 -8.12 14.90 14.89
C LYS A 63 -6.74 15.17 15.48
N GLN A 64 -5.84 14.19 15.39
CA GLN A 64 -4.52 14.23 16.01
C GLN A 64 -3.46 13.87 14.97
N ARG A 65 -2.63 14.84 14.63
CA ARG A 65 -1.58 14.71 13.59
C ARG A 65 -0.21 14.32 14.14
N SER A 66 -0.06 14.26 15.47
CA SER A 66 1.23 13.93 16.08
C SER A 66 1.76 12.55 15.72
N PHE A 67 0.89 11.57 15.51
CA PHE A 67 1.27 10.23 15.12
C PHE A 67 1.86 10.20 13.70
N GLN A 68 1.25 10.91 12.75
CA GLN A 68 1.79 11.04 11.40
C GLN A 68 3.19 11.68 11.41
N HIS A 69 3.36 12.79 12.18
CA HIS A 69 4.68 13.42 12.30
C HIS A 69 5.72 12.49 12.93
N MET A 70 5.33 11.68 13.90
CA MET A 70 6.20 10.69 14.53
C MET A 70 6.66 9.63 13.54
N VAL A 71 5.73 9.05 12.76
CA VAL A 71 6.02 8.06 11.72
C VAL A 71 6.92 8.66 10.63
N ALA A 72 6.55 9.84 10.09
CA ALA A 72 7.30 10.50 9.04
C ALA A 72 8.73 10.86 9.47
N ARG A 73 8.93 11.33 10.71
CA ARG A 73 10.24 11.62 11.28
C ARG A 73 11.12 10.37 11.37
N GLU A 74 10.56 9.26 11.82
CA GLU A 74 11.32 8.02 11.96
C GLU A 74 11.73 7.45 10.59
N MET A 75 10.81 7.48 9.62
CA MET A 75 11.14 7.12 8.24
C MET A 75 12.24 8.02 7.66
N ALA A 76 12.20 9.33 7.95
CA ALA A 76 13.25 10.26 7.53
C ALA A 76 14.61 9.95 8.18
N LYS A 77 14.62 9.57 9.47
CA LYS A 77 15.86 9.13 10.15
C LYS A 77 16.51 7.93 9.46
N GLN A 78 15.72 6.94 9.03
CA GLN A 78 16.24 5.76 8.34
C GLN A 78 16.93 6.09 7.02
N LEU A 79 16.53 7.17 6.34
CA LEU A 79 17.23 7.67 5.13
C LEU A 79 18.60 8.26 5.44
N LEU A 80 18.79 8.82 6.65
CA LEU A 80 20.00 9.55 7.02
C LEU A 80 21.07 8.67 7.69
N VAL A 81 20.64 7.63 8.40
CA VAL A 81 21.51 6.80 9.27
C VAL A 81 21.98 5.52 8.58
N GLU A 82 21.21 5.00 7.65
CA GLU A 82 21.54 3.75 6.98
C GLU A 82 22.66 3.93 5.95
N ASN A 83 23.50 2.89 5.84
CA ASN A 83 24.48 2.79 4.76
C ASN A 83 23.76 3.00 3.42
N LYS A 84 24.30 3.78 2.51
CA LYS A 84 23.67 4.12 1.23
C LYS A 84 23.11 2.94 0.44
N SER A 85 23.67 1.74 0.65
CA SER A 85 23.22 0.50 0.01
C SER A 85 21.99 -0.15 0.65
N SER A 86 21.59 0.28 1.87
CA SER A 86 20.43 -0.27 2.60
C SER A 86 19.39 0.79 2.97
N ALA A 87 19.70 2.06 2.70
CA ALA A 87 18.79 3.18 2.92
C ALA A 87 17.60 3.08 1.94
N PRO A 88 16.37 3.35 2.40
CA PRO A 88 15.21 3.42 1.51
C PRO A 88 15.38 4.52 0.46
N SER A 89 15.12 4.20 -0.79
CA SER A 89 15.30 5.13 -1.92
C SER A 89 14.05 5.96 -2.19
N PHE A 90 12.87 5.47 -1.81
CA PHE A 90 11.58 6.15 -1.99
C PHE A 90 10.56 5.66 -0.97
N MET A 91 9.39 6.28 -0.96
CA MET A 91 8.20 5.81 -0.25
C MET A 91 7.12 5.43 -1.26
N LEU A 92 6.37 4.38 -0.96
CA LEU A 92 5.11 4.05 -1.59
C LEU A 92 3.99 4.23 -0.55
N HIS A 93 3.14 5.22 -0.77
CA HIS A 93 1.99 5.51 0.09
C HIS A 93 0.76 4.73 -0.39
N LEU A 94 0.14 3.97 0.51
CA LEU A 94 -0.96 3.05 0.19
C LEU A 94 -2.37 3.69 0.22
N GLY A 95 -2.45 5.01 0.07
CA GLY A 95 -3.72 5.74 0.05
C GLY A 95 -4.14 6.31 1.40
N ASP A 96 -5.23 7.08 1.36
CA ASP A 96 -5.69 7.91 2.45
C ASP A 96 -4.57 8.84 2.95
N VAL A 97 -4.06 9.62 1.98
CA VAL A 97 -3.03 10.63 2.21
C VAL A 97 -3.61 11.77 3.04
N VAL A 98 -4.84 12.17 2.71
CA VAL A 98 -5.57 13.23 3.43
C VAL A 98 -7.00 12.81 3.77
N TYR A 99 -7.49 13.24 4.89
CA TYR A 99 -8.84 13.02 5.41
C TYR A 99 -9.60 14.34 5.49
N ASN A 100 -10.98 14.36 5.38
CA ASN A 100 -11.81 13.18 5.12
C ASN A 100 -12.18 13.03 3.64
N TYR A 101 -11.93 14.06 2.80
CA TYR A 101 -12.53 14.21 1.47
C TYR A 101 -11.52 14.62 0.39
N GLY A 102 -10.26 14.35 0.56
CA GLY A 102 -9.22 14.65 -0.45
C GLY A 102 -9.07 16.12 -0.84
N GLU A 103 -9.49 17.06 0.04
CA GLU A 103 -9.51 18.49 -0.25
C GLU A 103 -8.10 19.08 -0.35
N ALA A 104 -7.91 19.98 -1.32
CA ALA A 104 -6.62 20.67 -1.52
C ALA A 104 -6.15 21.44 -0.28
N SER A 105 -7.10 22.02 0.49
CA SER A 105 -6.82 22.74 1.75
C SER A 105 -6.20 21.88 2.85
N GLU A 106 -6.38 20.56 2.77
CA GLU A 106 -5.88 19.62 3.79
C GLU A 106 -4.46 19.10 3.51
N TYR A 107 -3.98 19.19 2.28
CA TYR A 107 -2.64 18.72 1.90
C TYR A 107 -1.49 19.41 2.62
N PRO A 108 -1.51 20.74 2.88
CA PRO A 108 -0.43 21.37 3.64
C PRO A 108 -0.18 20.71 4.99
N ALA A 109 -1.26 20.49 5.73
CA ALA A 109 -1.20 19.99 7.10
C ALA A 109 -1.06 18.47 7.19
N GLN A 110 -1.61 17.71 6.21
CA GLN A 110 -1.64 16.25 6.26
C GLN A 110 -0.63 15.57 5.33
N PHE A 111 0.03 16.32 4.43
CA PHE A 111 1.04 15.76 3.53
C PHE A 111 2.32 16.58 3.50
N PHE A 112 2.27 17.86 3.09
CA PHE A 112 3.49 18.63 2.86
C PHE A 112 4.28 18.84 4.13
N LYS A 113 3.63 19.26 5.22
CA LYS A 113 4.30 19.54 6.49
C LYS A 113 4.86 18.30 7.20
N PRO A 114 4.11 17.19 7.33
CA PRO A 114 4.63 15.97 7.95
C PRO A 114 5.87 15.40 7.22
N TYR A 115 5.88 15.45 5.88
CA TYR A 115 6.96 14.90 5.06
C TYR A 115 7.99 15.93 4.60
N GLU A 116 8.02 17.12 5.19
CA GLU A 116 8.99 18.17 4.86
C GLU A 116 10.46 17.69 5.00
N GLN A 117 10.72 16.85 6.01
CA GLN A 117 12.03 16.30 6.28
C GLN A 117 12.32 14.94 5.62
N TYR A 118 11.40 14.45 4.79
CA TYR A 118 11.59 13.22 4.04
C TYR A 118 12.03 13.54 2.59
N PRO A 119 13.33 13.51 2.27
CA PRO A 119 13.85 14.06 1.00
C PRO A 119 13.59 13.17 -0.21
N ALA A 120 13.35 11.87 0.01
CA ALA A 120 13.15 10.92 -1.08
C ALA A 120 11.79 11.12 -1.79
N PRO A 121 11.65 10.64 -3.06
CA PRO A 121 10.37 10.64 -3.77
C PRO A 121 9.29 9.89 -3.00
N ILE A 122 8.05 10.40 -3.07
CA ILE A 122 6.87 9.75 -2.51
C ILE A 122 5.93 9.42 -3.66
N PHE A 123 5.80 8.15 -3.98
CA PHE A 123 4.77 7.62 -4.87
C PHE A 123 3.54 7.27 -4.04
N ALA A 124 2.33 7.40 -4.63
CA ALA A 124 1.10 7.08 -3.92
C ALA A 124 0.08 6.39 -4.82
N LEU A 125 -0.71 5.51 -4.24
CA LEU A 125 -2.04 5.20 -4.74
C LEU A 125 -3.07 6.00 -3.95
N ALA A 126 -4.25 6.23 -4.51
CA ALA A 126 -5.30 6.96 -3.82
C ALA A 126 -6.15 6.00 -2.98
N GLY A 127 -6.52 6.44 -1.77
CA GLY A 127 -7.51 5.77 -0.94
C GLY A 127 -8.93 6.30 -1.19
N ASN A 128 -9.88 5.79 -0.43
CA ASN A 128 -11.26 6.23 -0.55
C ASN A 128 -11.48 7.66 -0.03
N HIS A 129 -10.77 8.08 1.02
CA HIS A 129 -10.84 9.44 1.53
C HIS A 129 -10.19 10.46 0.58
N ASP A 130 -9.13 10.10 -0.14
CA ASP A 130 -8.54 10.94 -1.18
C ASP A 130 -9.53 11.21 -2.34
N ALA A 131 -10.47 10.28 -2.57
CA ALA A 131 -11.42 10.29 -3.67
C ALA A 131 -12.83 10.79 -3.31
N ASP A 132 -13.21 10.75 -2.05
CA ASP A 132 -14.54 11.22 -1.61
C ASP A 132 -14.61 12.75 -1.71
N ILE A 133 -15.83 13.27 -1.89
CA ILE A 133 -16.09 14.69 -2.07
C ILE A 133 -16.86 15.21 -0.86
N ASN A 134 -16.36 16.30 -0.28
CA ASN A 134 -17.03 16.98 0.82
C ASN A 134 -18.37 17.57 0.36
N PRO A 135 -19.52 17.07 0.85
CA PRO A 135 -20.83 17.57 0.47
C PRO A 135 -21.08 19.01 0.95
N GLU A 136 -20.29 19.50 1.91
CA GLU A 136 -20.38 20.85 2.49
C GLU A 136 -19.26 21.77 1.99
N ALA A 137 -18.52 21.38 0.96
CA ALA A 137 -17.43 22.19 0.41
C ALA A 137 -17.93 23.56 -0.04
N ALA A 138 -17.23 24.62 0.35
CA ALA A 138 -17.58 25.99 0.00
C ALA A 138 -17.49 26.26 -1.52
N ALA A 139 -16.65 25.52 -2.22
CA ALA A 139 -16.53 25.55 -3.68
C ALA A 139 -16.52 24.11 -4.22
N PRO A 140 -17.24 23.80 -5.31
CA PRO A 140 -17.21 22.48 -5.92
C PRO A 140 -15.81 22.09 -6.39
N TYR A 141 -15.45 20.84 -6.24
CA TYR A 141 -14.25 20.22 -6.81
C TYR A 141 -14.54 18.79 -7.27
N GLU A 142 -13.70 18.28 -8.17
CA GLU A 142 -13.85 16.93 -8.69
C GLU A 142 -13.12 15.90 -7.80
N SER A 143 -13.61 14.67 -7.82
CA SER A 143 -12.95 13.55 -7.14
C SER A 143 -11.48 13.45 -7.57
N LEU A 144 -10.57 13.30 -6.62
CA LEU A 144 -9.11 13.21 -6.83
C LEU A 144 -8.44 14.47 -7.40
N ASP A 145 -9.13 15.61 -7.50
CA ASP A 145 -8.55 16.82 -8.12
C ASP A 145 -7.23 17.25 -7.46
N ALA A 146 -7.17 17.25 -6.13
CA ALA A 146 -5.93 17.58 -5.42
C ALA A 146 -4.89 16.45 -5.54
N PHE A 147 -5.29 15.19 -5.42
CA PHE A 147 -4.41 14.03 -5.61
C PHE A 147 -3.72 14.05 -6.98
N MET A 148 -4.47 14.32 -8.05
CA MET A 148 -3.95 14.43 -9.41
C MET A 148 -2.91 15.55 -9.55
N LYS A 149 -3.11 16.69 -8.88
CA LYS A 149 -2.15 17.80 -8.88
C LYS A 149 -0.86 17.48 -8.11
N VAL A 150 -0.94 16.67 -7.05
CA VAL A 150 0.23 16.30 -6.24
C VAL A 150 0.99 15.13 -6.83
N PHE A 151 0.29 14.07 -7.25
CA PHE A 151 0.94 12.80 -7.63
C PHE A 151 0.93 12.50 -9.12
N CYS A 152 -0.06 13.00 -9.87
CA CYS A 152 -0.26 12.69 -11.29
C CYS A 152 -0.12 13.92 -12.19
N ALA A 153 0.70 14.89 -11.82
CA ALA A 153 0.91 16.09 -12.63
C ALA A 153 1.59 15.77 -13.98
N LYS A 154 1.40 16.64 -14.98
CA LYS A 154 2.05 16.50 -16.31
C LYS A 154 3.56 16.73 -16.26
N SER A 155 3.99 17.62 -15.37
CA SER A 155 5.37 17.99 -15.09
C SER A 155 5.61 18.09 -13.58
N SER A 156 6.86 17.97 -13.17
CA SER A 156 7.23 18.14 -11.76
C SER A 156 7.39 19.62 -11.46
N ASP A 157 6.39 20.20 -10.79
CA ASP A 157 6.29 21.63 -10.50
C ASP A 157 5.84 21.87 -9.06
N SER A 158 5.92 23.12 -8.59
CA SER A 158 5.37 23.55 -7.31
C SER A 158 3.85 23.34 -7.30
N VAL A 159 3.33 22.74 -6.22
CA VAL A 159 1.90 22.53 -6.04
C VAL A 159 1.27 23.82 -5.49
N PRO A 160 0.22 24.41 -6.13
CA PRO A 160 -0.31 25.72 -5.76
C PRO A 160 -0.78 25.84 -4.29
N PHE A 161 -1.22 24.73 -3.71
CA PHE A 161 -1.71 24.67 -2.33
C PHE A 161 -0.72 24.04 -1.34
N SER A 162 0.58 24.00 -1.69
CA SER A 162 1.62 23.41 -0.82
C SER A 162 2.10 24.31 0.30
N GLU A 163 1.59 25.55 0.41
CA GLU A 163 2.04 26.57 1.38
C GLU A 163 3.55 26.81 1.37
N GLY A 164 4.15 26.78 0.17
CA GLY A 164 5.59 27.05 0.01
C GLY A 164 6.50 25.85 0.29
N SER A 165 5.96 24.64 0.41
CA SER A 165 6.78 23.43 0.49
C SER A 165 7.73 23.33 -0.72
N SER A 166 8.95 22.90 -0.46
CA SER A 166 9.93 22.60 -1.52
C SER A 166 9.64 21.30 -2.29
N ARG A 167 8.71 20.47 -1.80
CA ARG A 167 8.33 19.22 -2.46
C ARG A 167 7.54 19.53 -3.73
N LEU A 168 8.07 19.08 -4.86
CA LEU A 168 7.42 19.21 -6.16
C LEU A 168 6.38 18.08 -6.36
N SER A 169 5.47 18.31 -7.29
CA SER A 169 4.52 17.30 -7.73
C SER A 169 5.23 16.11 -8.39
N MET A 170 4.63 14.92 -8.22
CA MET A 170 5.02 13.70 -8.92
C MET A 170 4.34 13.63 -10.30
N THR A 171 4.87 12.78 -11.19
CA THR A 171 4.35 12.62 -12.54
C THR A 171 3.92 11.17 -12.79
N GLN A 172 3.17 10.60 -11.82
CA GLN A 172 2.55 9.28 -12.01
C GLN A 172 1.60 9.35 -13.22
N PRO A 173 1.59 8.33 -14.09
CA PRO A 173 0.91 8.43 -15.38
C PRO A 173 -0.61 8.39 -15.28
N ASN A 174 -1.15 7.81 -14.23
CA ASN A 174 -2.57 7.63 -13.98
C ASN A 174 -2.79 7.37 -12.48
N VAL A 175 -4.04 7.26 -12.01
CA VAL A 175 -4.41 6.88 -10.64
C VAL A 175 -4.21 5.36 -10.39
N TYR A 176 -4.18 4.55 -11.44
CA TYR A 176 -3.69 3.17 -11.43
C TYR A 176 -2.54 3.05 -12.43
N TRP A 177 -1.45 2.43 -12.03
CA TRP A 177 -0.20 2.46 -12.78
C TRP A 177 0.81 1.44 -12.26
N THR A 178 1.87 1.19 -13.02
CA THR A 178 2.95 0.29 -12.62
C THR A 178 4.25 1.07 -12.41
N LEU A 179 4.85 0.97 -11.21
CA LEU A 179 6.23 1.39 -10.98
C LEU A 179 7.16 0.26 -11.40
N VAL A 180 7.93 0.52 -12.44
CA VAL A 180 8.94 -0.41 -12.95
C VAL A 180 10.27 -0.09 -12.27
N THR A 181 10.80 -1.06 -11.52
CA THR A 181 12.14 -1.00 -10.94
C THR A 181 13.02 -2.08 -11.55
N PRO A 182 14.34 -2.06 -11.33
CA PRO A 182 15.22 -3.16 -11.76
C PRO A 182 14.84 -4.53 -11.18
N LEU A 183 14.28 -4.58 -9.96
CA LEU A 183 14.03 -5.80 -9.21
C LEU A 183 12.56 -6.14 -9.00
N ALA A 184 11.63 -5.25 -9.34
CA ALA A 184 10.19 -5.50 -9.20
C ALA A 184 9.37 -4.68 -10.20
N ASN A 185 8.20 -5.24 -10.58
CA ASN A 185 7.07 -4.52 -11.13
C ASN A 185 6.05 -4.33 -9.99
N ILE A 186 5.86 -3.09 -9.55
CA ILE A 186 4.92 -2.74 -8.47
C ILE A 186 3.65 -2.19 -9.13
N ILE A 187 2.59 -2.99 -9.14
CA ILE A 187 1.32 -2.68 -9.81
C ILE A 187 0.38 -2.04 -8.81
N CYS A 188 0.10 -0.76 -8.98
CA CYS A 188 -0.72 0.05 -8.09
C CYS A 188 -2.15 0.17 -8.64
N LEU A 189 -3.14 -0.26 -7.88
CA LEU A 189 -4.56 -0.25 -8.21
C LEU A 189 -5.27 0.90 -7.50
N TYR A 190 -6.38 1.37 -8.10
CA TYR A 190 -7.24 2.37 -7.52
C TYR A 190 -8.63 1.81 -7.25
N GLY A 191 -9.01 1.71 -5.99
CA GLY A 191 -10.27 1.10 -5.52
C GLY A 191 -11.45 2.06 -5.42
N ASN A 192 -11.38 3.27 -5.99
CA ASN A 192 -12.41 4.29 -5.93
C ASN A 192 -12.75 4.79 -4.50
N ALA A 193 -13.81 5.59 -4.36
CA ALA A 193 -14.24 6.21 -3.11
C ALA A 193 -15.07 5.30 -2.19
N THR A 194 -15.30 4.05 -2.59
CA THR A 194 -16.13 3.11 -1.83
C THR A 194 -15.35 2.42 -0.72
N LYS A 195 -16.01 2.10 0.40
CA LYS A 195 -15.39 1.43 1.54
C LYS A 195 -14.78 0.06 1.18
N TYR A 196 -15.48 -0.73 0.35
CA TYR A 196 -15.03 -2.07 -0.05
C TYR A 196 -14.37 -2.11 -1.42
N GLY A 197 -14.15 -0.95 -2.03
CA GLY A 197 -13.49 -0.81 -3.32
C GLY A 197 -14.40 -1.16 -4.51
N TYR A 198 -14.11 -0.47 -5.60
CA TYR A 198 -14.72 -0.71 -6.91
C TYR A 198 -13.64 -0.59 -7.99
N ILE A 199 -13.49 -1.60 -8.80
CA ILE A 199 -12.56 -1.60 -9.94
C ILE A 199 -13.39 -1.58 -11.22
N SER A 200 -13.11 -0.61 -12.12
CA SER A 200 -13.76 -0.55 -13.42
C SER A 200 -13.29 -1.67 -14.35
N GLU A 201 -14.12 -2.06 -15.31
CA GLU A 201 -13.76 -3.07 -16.32
C GLU A 201 -12.49 -2.67 -17.11
N GLU A 202 -12.31 -1.36 -17.38
CA GLU A 202 -11.11 -0.84 -18.04
C GLU A 202 -9.86 -1.11 -17.20
N GLN A 203 -9.92 -0.80 -15.89
CA GLN A 203 -8.80 -1.05 -14.99
C GLN A 203 -8.53 -2.56 -14.82
N GLU A 204 -9.57 -3.39 -14.76
CA GLU A 204 -9.40 -4.84 -14.68
C GLU A 204 -8.70 -5.39 -15.92
N ALA A 205 -9.14 -4.99 -17.12
CA ALA A 205 -8.49 -5.39 -18.36
C ALA A 205 -7.01 -4.95 -18.42
N TRP A 206 -6.72 -3.73 -17.97
CA TRP A 206 -5.36 -3.22 -17.82
C TRP A 206 -4.54 -4.06 -16.82
N PHE A 207 -5.12 -4.38 -15.67
CA PHE A 207 -4.43 -5.13 -14.61
C PHE A 207 -4.03 -6.54 -15.07
N VAL A 208 -4.93 -7.24 -15.76
CA VAL A 208 -4.62 -8.55 -16.36
C VAL A 208 -3.46 -8.45 -17.35
N GLN A 209 -3.42 -7.40 -18.18
CA GLN A 209 -2.29 -7.18 -19.11
C GLN A 209 -0.99 -6.87 -18.38
N GLU A 210 -1.03 -6.11 -17.28
CA GLU A 210 0.15 -5.82 -16.47
C GLU A 210 0.68 -7.09 -15.78
N LEU A 211 -0.18 -7.97 -15.26
CA LEU A 211 0.21 -9.27 -14.71
C LEU A 211 0.91 -10.13 -15.77
N LEU A 212 0.31 -10.27 -16.94
CA LEU A 212 0.89 -11.02 -18.07
C LEU A 212 2.24 -10.45 -18.54
N SER A 213 2.38 -9.13 -18.47
CA SER A 213 3.63 -8.48 -18.84
C SER A 213 4.69 -8.69 -17.76
N ALA A 214 4.35 -8.52 -16.49
CA ALA A 214 5.26 -8.69 -15.37
C ALA A 214 5.75 -10.13 -15.21
N GLN A 215 4.90 -11.12 -15.58
CA GLN A 215 5.27 -12.54 -15.60
C GLN A 215 6.47 -12.84 -16.50
N LYS A 216 6.63 -12.08 -17.60
CA LYS A 216 7.75 -12.27 -18.54
C LYS A 216 9.10 -11.86 -17.93
N ASP A 217 9.08 -11.03 -16.90
CA ASP A 217 10.29 -10.54 -16.22
C ASP A 217 10.75 -11.49 -15.09
N ARG A 218 9.91 -12.48 -14.71
CA ARG A 218 10.28 -13.47 -13.69
C ARG A 218 11.36 -14.43 -14.16
N PRO A 219 12.24 -14.88 -13.23
CA PRO A 219 12.33 -14.56 -11.82
C PRO A 219 13.22 -13.35 -11.52
N ASN A 220 13.62 -12.58 -12.54
CA ASN A 220 14.53 -11.44 -12.39
C ASN A 220 13.86 -10.23 -11.75
N LYS A 221 12.52 -10.19 -11.75
CA LYS A 221 11.73 -9.17 -11.07
C LYS A 221 10.58 -9.81 -10.30
N ALA A 222 10.35 -9.29 -9.10
CA ALA A 222 9.18 -9.62 -8.32
C ALA A 222 7.92 -8.92 -8.88
N ILE A 223 6.75 -9.50 -8.61
CA ILE A 223 5.44 -8.89 -8.88
C ILE A 223 4.82 -8.50 -7.54
N ILE A 224 4.72 -7.21 -7.28
CA ILE A 224 4.07 -6.67 -6.08
C ILE A 224 2.79 -5.97 -6.51
N VAL A 225 1.65 -6.33 -5.90
CA VAL A 225 0.36 -5.69 -6.15
C VAL A 225 -0.02 -4.83 -4.96
N CYS A 226 -0.42 -3.58 -5.21
CA CYS A 226 -0.82 -2.64 -4.19
C CYS A 226 -2.25 -2.15 -4.45
N VAL A 227 -3.10 -2.19 -3.45
CA VAL A 227 -4.48 -1.66 -3.48
C VAL A 227 -4.81 -1.06 -2.12
N HIS A 228 -5.57 0.04 -2.08
CA HIS A 228 -5.87 0.67 -0.80
C HIS A 228 -6.75 -0.22 0.09
N GLN A 229 -7.94 -0.60 -0.40
CA GLN A 229 -8.86 -1.44 0.36
C GLN A 229 -8.30 -2.84 0.60
N ALA A 230 -8.18 -3.23 1.87
CA ALA A 230 -7.59 -4.49 2.26
C ALA A 230 -8.44 -5.69 1.80
N PRO A 231 -7.91 -6.59 0.96
CA PRO A 231 -8.63 -7.80 0.57
C PRO A 231 -8.94 -8.66 1.80
N TYR A 232 -7.94 -8.90 2.64
CA TYR A 232 -8.08 -9.63 3.89
C TYR A 232 -7.81 -8.72 5.08
N SER A 233 -8.72 -8.76 6.05
CA SER A 233 -8.59 -8.08 7.34
C SER A 233 -9.28 -8.89 8.43
N ALA A 234 -8.75 -8.82 9.64
CA ALA A 234 -9.33 -9.40 10.84
C ALA A 234 -9.89 -8.33 11.80
N ASP A 235 -10.02 -7.07 11.37
CA ASP A 235 -10.56 -6.00 12.20
C ASP A 235 -12.09 -5.94 12.19
N THR A 236 -12.67 -5.23 13.17
CA THR A 236 -14.12 -5.08 13.34
C THR A 236 -14.70 -3.84 12.69
N ASN A 237 -13.88 -2.93 12.17
CA ASN A 237 -14.33 -1.67 11.56
C ASN A 237 -14.62 -1.81 10.07
N HIS A 238 -13.72 -2.50 9.35
CA HIS A 238 -13.81 -2.69 7.91
C HIS A 238 -14.03 -4.14 7.54
N GLY A 239 -13.37 -5.07 8.26
CA GLY A 239 -13.31 -6.46 7.84
C GLY A 239 -12.60 -6.62 6.48
N SER A 240 -12.73 -7.79 5.91
CA SER A 240 -12.20 -8.11 4.58
C SER A 240 -13.08 -7.54 3.48
N SER A 241 -12.49 -7.08 2.38
CA SER A 241 -13.22 -6.65 1.19
C SER A 241 -13.49 -7.83 0.25
N LEU A 242 -14.71 -8.36 0.25
CA LEU A 242 -15.12 -9.40 -0.69
C LEU A 242 -15.01 -8.94 -2.16
N ASN A 243 -15.26 -7.64 -2.42
CA ASN A 243 -15.10 -7.06 -3.75
C ASN A 243 -13.65 -7.18 -4.24
N MET A 244 -12.69 -6.78 -3.40
CA MET A 244 -11.27 -6.86 -3.75
C MET A 244 -10.77 -8.30 -3.84
N ILE A 245 -11.21 -9.19 -2.95
CA ILE A 245 -10.89 -10.62 -3.04
C ILE A 245 -11.38 -11.18 -4.38
N THR A 246 -12.66 -10.97 -4.71
CA THR A 246 -13.25 -11.50 -5.95
C THR A 246 -12.53 -10.95 -7.19
N PHE A 247 -12.25 -9.65 -7.22
CA PHE A 247 -11.54 -9.00 -8.31
C PHE A 247 -10.12 -9.56 -8.48
N LEU A 248 -9.33 -9.63 -7.41
CA LEU A 248 -7.95 -10.11 -7.46
C LEU A 248 -7.88 -11.58 -7.89
N GLU A 249 -8.68 -12.45 -7.25
CA GLU A 249 -8.68 -13.89 -7.56
C GLU A 249 -9.10 -14.15 -9.01
N ARG A 250 -10.12 -13.42 -9.52
CA ARG A 250 -10.53 -13.49 -10.92
C ARG A 250 -9.40 -13.05 -11.86
N SER A 251 -8.76 -11.92 -11.56
CA SER A 251 -7.68 -11.40 -12.40
C SER A 251 -6.46 -12.32 -12.41
N PHE A 252 -6.08 -12.89 -11.25
CA PHE A 252 -5.00 -13.87 -11.16
C PHE A 252 -5.31 -15.15 -11.93
N HIS A 253 -6.56 -15.61 -11.86
CA HIS A 253 -7.01 -16.77 -12.61
C HIS A 253 -6.99 -16.52 -14.13
N VAL A 254 -7.50 -15.37 -14.60
CA VAL A 254 -7.52 -15.01 -16.03
C VAL A 254 -6.11 -14.84 -16.59
N ALA A 255 -5.21 -14.24 -15.83
CA ALA A 255 -3.82 -14.06 -16.22
C ALA A 255 -2.97 -15.35 -16.07
N ASP A 256 -3.45 -16.32 -15.28
CA ASP A 256 -2.64 -17.45 -14.78
C ASP A 256 -1.34 -16.98 -14.09
N VAL A 257 -1.44 -15.88 -13.32
CA VAL A 257 -0.31 -15.23 -12.65
C VAL A 257 -0.72 -14.83 -11.24
N LYS A 258 0.05 -15.26 -10.25
CA LYS A 258 -0.08 -14.79 -8.86
C LYS A 258 1.06 -13.83 -8.53
N PRO A 259 0.81 -12.75 -7.76
CA PRO A 259 1.88 -11.88 -7.28
C PRO A 259 2.74 -12.58 -6.24
N ASP A 260 3.90 -12.00 -5.95
CA ASP A 260 4.77 -12.46 -4.88
C ASP A 260 4.39 -11.81 -3.53
N LEU A 261 3.74 -10.63 -3.59
CA LEU A 261 3.32 -9.88 -2.40
C LEU A 261 2.13 -8.99 -2.76
N VAL A 262 1.13 -8.90 -1.86
CA VAL A 262 0.04 -7.93 -1.93
C VAL A 262 0.12 -6.97 -0.75
N LEU A 263 0.07 -5.66 -1.02
CA LEU A 263 0.13 -4.59 -0.02
C LEU A 263 -1.17 -3.80 -0.01
N SER A 264 -1.67 -3.47 1.17
CA SER A 264 -2.87 -2.65 1.34
C SER A 264 -2.79 -1.71 2.55
N GLY A 265 -3.63 -0.67 2.53
CA GLY A 265 -3.90 0.24 3.63
C GLY A 265 -5.31 0.04 4.18
N HIS A 266 -6.05 1.16 4.34
CA HIS A 266 -7.48 1.24 4.68
C HIS A 266 -7.84 0.79 6.09
N VAL A 267 -7.24 -0.26 6.59
CA VAL A 267 -7.42 -0.76 7.94
C VAL A 267 -6.30 -0.22 8.82
N HIS A 268 -6.65 0.59 9.80
CA HIS A 268 -5.71 1.35 10.61
C HIS A 268 -4.96 0.48 11.61
N ASN A 269 -4.21 -0.48 11.11
CA ASN A 269 -3.32 -1.34 11.89
C ASN A 269 -2.30 -2.06 10.97
N TYR A 270 -1.53 -2.95 11.54
CA TYR A 270 -0.68 -3.88 10.79
C TYR A 270 -1.26 -5.28 10.88
N GLN A 271 -1.36 -5.96 9.73
CA GLN A 271 -1.73 -7.37 9.66
C GLN A 271 -0.95 -8.05 8.54
N ARG A 272 -0.51 -9.29 8.77
CA ARG A 272 0.09 -10.13 7.74
C ARG A 272 -0.64 -11.46 7.65
N PHE A 273 -1.15 -11.74 6.46
CA PHE A 273 -1.82 -13.00 6.12
C PHE A 273 -0.98 -13.81 5.14
N SER A 274 -1.14 -15.13 5.19
CA SER A 274 -0.68 -16.07 4.16
C SER A 274 -1.89 -16.68 3.46
N LYS A 275 -2.00 -16.49 2.15
CA LYS A 275 -2.97 -17.15 1.28
C LYS A 275 -2.31 -18.36 0.63
N HIS A 276 -2.84 -19.55 0.91
CA HIS A 276 -2.37 -20.80 0.30
C HIS A 276 -3.25 -21.18 -0.87
N TYR A 277 -2.65 -21.42 -2.02
CA TYR A 277 -3.33 -21.88 -3.24
C TYR A 277 -3.16 -23.38 -3.43
N GLU A 278 -4.06 -24.01 -4.21
CA GLU A 278 -4.07 -25.46 -4.45
C GLU A 278 -2.82 -25.96 -5.18
N ASP A 279 -2.17 -25.12 -5.96
CA ASP A 279 -0.91 -25.43 -6.66
C ASP A 279 0.34 -25.36 -5.74
N GLY A 280 0.14 -25.13 -4.45
CA GLY A 280 1.21 -25.00 -3.46
C GLY A 280 1.80 -23.60 -3.34
N THR A 281 1.39 -22.64 -4.18
CA THR A 281 1.84 -21.24 -4.07
C THR A 281 1.30 -20.64 -2.76
N THR A 282 2.13 -19.87 -2.08
CA THR A 282 1.73 -19.05 -0.93
C THR A 282 2.01 -17.58 -1.22
N VAL A 283 0.98 -16.74 -1.11
CA VAL A 283 1.10 -15.30 -1.32
C VAL A 283 0.84 -14.58 0.01
N PRO A 284 1.79 -13.78 0.50
CA PRO A 284 1.55 -12.91 1.65
C PRO A 284 0.71 -11.69 1.23
N TYR A 285 -0.26 -11.34 2.09
CA TYR A 285 -1.06 -10.14 2.04
C TYR A 285 -0.77 -9.31 3.29
N VAL A 286 -0.34 -8.07 3.09
CA VAL A 286 0.08 -7.20 4.19
C VAL A 286 -0.78 -5.95 4.21
N VAL A 287 -1.37 -5.68 5.36
CA VAL A 287 -2.00 -4.40 5.68
C VAL A 287 -0.99 -3.54 6.42
N ALA A 288 -0.74 -2.33 5.93
CA ALA A 288 0.18 -1.37 6.52
C ALA A 288 -0.48 0.02 6.65
N GLY A 289 -1.66 0.05 7.30
CA GLY A 289 -2.51 1.23 7.45
C GLY A 289 -2.38 1.96 8.80
N ALA A 290 -1.35 1.65 9.59
CA ALA A 290 -1.12 2.35 10.88
C ALA A 290 -0.22 3.58 10.75
N GLY A 291 -0.27 4.30 9.61
CA GLY A 291 0.67 5.36 9.25
C GLY A 291 0.50 6.68 9.97
N GLY A 292 -0.59 6.88 10.72
CA GLY A 292 -0.75 8.15 11.45
C GLY A 292 -2.19 8.58 11.73
N TYR A 293 -3.19 7.96 11.15
CA TYR A 293 -4.58 8.23 11.51
C TYR A 293 -4.81 8.01 13.02
N ALA A 294 -5.56 8.92 13.66
CA ALA A 294 -5.63 8.98 15.12
C ALA A 294 -6.15 7.70 15.79
N ASP A 295 -7.13 7.06 15.17
CA ASP A 295 -7.82 5.91 15.75
C ASP A 295 -7.32 4.61 15.08
N LEU A 296 -6.65 3.74 15.85
CA LEU A 296 -6.25 2.42 15.41
C LEU A 296 -7.42 1.42 15.52
N HIS A 297 -7.50 0.50 14.60
CA HIS A 297 -8.55 -0.52 14.55
C HIS A 297 -8.10 -1.82 15.22
N ARG A 298 -8.88 -2.31 16.18
CA ARG A 298 -8.60 -3.57 16.87
C ARG A 298 -9.01 -4.79 16.04
N ILE A 299 -8.26 -5.86 16.25
CA ILE A 299 -8.60 -7.18 15.71
C ILE A 299 -9.85 -7.73 16.40
N ALA A 300 -10.75 -8.37 15.63
CA ALA A 300 -11.94 -9.04 16.13
C ALA A 300 -11.60 -10.09 17.19
N GLU A 301 -12.36 -10.12 18.28
CA GLU A 301 -12.29 -11.17 19.28
C GLU A 301 -13.07 -12.42 18.83
N PRO A 302 -12.67 -13.63 19.28
CA PRO A 302 -13.43 -14.84 19.02
C PRO A 302 -14.87 -14.73 19.53
N GLY A 303 -15.86 -15.01 18.65
CA GLY A 303 -17.28 -14.89 19.00
C GLY A 303 -17.85 -13.48 18.91
N ASP A 304 -17.15 -12.53 18.26
CA ASP A 304 -17.69 -11.20 17.99
C ASP A 304 -18.95 -11.32 17.11
N PRO A 305 -20.12 -10.82 17.56
CA PRO A 305 -21.38 -10.98 16.85
C PRO A 305 -21.45 -10.22 15.52
N ALA A 306 -20.56 -9.25 15.29
CA ALA A 306 -20.49 -8.50 14.04
C ALA A 306 -19.78 -9.28 12.92
N VAL A 307 -19.19 -10.44 13.22
CA VAL A 307 -18.38 -11.22 12.29
C VAL A 307 -19.13 -12.44 11.78
N LEU A 308 -19.14 -12.60 10.45
CA LEU A 308 -19.64 -13.83 9.81
C LEU A 308 -18.62 -14.96 9.96
N ASP A 309 -19.05 -16.05 10.56
CA ASP A 309 -18.24 -17.26 10.69
C ASP A 309 -18.24 -18.09 9.38
N ASP A 310 -17.09 -18.72 9.13
CA ASP A 310 -16.91 -19.86 8.22
C ASP A 310 -17.18 -19.66 6.72
N LEU A 311 -16.79 -18.52 6.16
CA LEU A 311 -16.81 -18.35 4.71
C LEU A 311 -15.72 -19.22 4.05
N SER A 312 -16.13 -20.02 3.05
CA SER A 312 -15.23 -20.95 2.35
C SER A 312 -14.00 -20.24 1.74
N ILE A 313 -14.17 -19.02 1.25
CA ILE A 313 -13.11 -18.17 0.65
C ILE A 313 -11.99 -17.82 1.64
N MET A 314 -12.27 -17.91 2.96
CA MET A 314 -11.30 -17.60 4.02
C MET A 314 -10.52 -18.83 4.52
N LYS A 315 -10.89 -20.05 4.09
CA LYS A 315 -10.32 -21.30 4.63
C LYS A 315 -8.82 -21.47 4.32
N SER A 316 -8.36 -20.89 3.20
CA SER A 316 -6.97 -20.96 2.76
C SER A 316 -6.15 -19.74 3.18
N VAL A 317 -6.68 -18.87 4.05
CA VAL A 317 -6.03 -17.62 4.49
C VAL A 317 -5.81 -17.67 6.00
N HIS A 318 -4.59 -17.40 6.42
CA HIS A 318 -4.19 -17.42 7.83
C HIS A 318 -3.59 -16.09 8.23
N LEU A 319 -4.04 -15.52 9.36
CA LEU A 319 -3.41 -14.37 9.99
C LEU A 319 -2.14 -14.85 10.71
N GLU A 320 -0.99 -14.45 10.19
CA GLU A 320 0.32 -14.85 10.70
C GLU A 320 0.79 -13.94 11.85
N ASN A 321 0.60 -12.62 11.68
CA ASN A 321 0.96 -11.64 12.69
C ASN A 321 0.14 -10.35 12.55
N TYR A 322 0.05 -9.55 13.62
CA TYR A 322 -0.63 -8.26 13.61
C TYR A 322 -0.13 -7.34 14.74
N CYS A 323 -0.32 -6.03 14.54
CA CYS A 323 -0.14 -5.00 15.54
C CYS A 323 -1.30 -3.99 15.41
N ASP A 324 -2.21 -3.99 16.37
CA ASP A 324 -3.42 -3.17 16.39
C ASP A 324 -3.42 -2.09 17.49
N SER A 325 -2.25 -1.88 18.10
CA SER A 325 -2.11 -1.00 19.26
C SER A 325 -1.09 0.10 19.08
N TYR A 326 -0.28 0.05 18.01
CA TYR A 326 0.79 1.00 17.76
C TYR A 326 0.85 1.42 16.30
N HIS A 327 1.13 2.71 16.06
CA HIS A 327 1.46 3.22 14.74
C HIS A 327 2.80 2.68 14.26
N GLY A 328 2.97 2.64 12.94
CA GLY A 328 4.17 2.10 12.35
C GLY A 328 4.20 2.20 10.84
N PHE A 329 5.22 1.63 10.25
CA PHE A 329 5.45 1.61 8.81
C PHE A 329 6.22 0.35 8.41
N LEU A 330 6.12 -0.01 7.14
CA LEU A 330 6.82 -1.14 6.56
C LEU A 330 8.03 -0.63 5.77
N LYS A 331 9.14 -1.35 5.85
CA LYS A 331 10.30 -1.22 4.96
C LYS A 331 10.44 -2.50 4.17
N ILE A 332 10.56 -2.37 2.85
CA ILE A 332 10.78 -3.49 1.94
C ILE A 332 12.16 -3.36 1.32
N LYS A 333 12.89 -4.45 1.30
CA LYS A 333 14.17 -4.58 0.60
C LYS A 333 14.06 -5.70 -0.41
N LEU A 334 14.42 -5.41 -1.64
CA LEU A 334 14.55 -6.36 -2.75
C LEU A 334 16.03 -6.62 -2.98
N GLU A 335 16.44 -7.88 -3.01
CA GLU A 335 17.83 -8.26 -3.26
C GLU A 335 17.90 -9.35 -4.32
N LYS A 336 18.74 -9.11 -5.33
CA LYS A 336 19.04 -10.10 -6.35
C LYS A 336 19.81 -11.27 -5.72
N GLN A 337 19.37 -12.47 -5.96
CA GLN A 337 20.02 -13.72 -5.55
C GLN A 337 20.67 -14.38 -6.76
N GLU A 338 21.38 -15.49 -6.59
CA GLU A 338 21.87 -16.29 -7.70
C GLU A 338 20.74 -16.73 -8.62
N VAL A 339 19.59 -17.07 -8.04
CA VAL A 339 18.35 -17.39 -8.77
C VAL A 339 17.20 -16.61 -8.15
N GLY A 340 16.72 -15.59 -8.87
CA GLY A 340 15.54 -14.81 -8.45
C GLY A 340 15.82 -13.63 -7.53
N ILE A 341 14.82 -13.28 -6.76
CA ILE A 341 14.80 -12.12 -5.87
C ILE A 341 14.41 -12.58 -4.46
N LEU A 342 15.07 -12.04 -3.45
CA LEU A 342 14.60 -12.11 -2.06
C LEU A 342 13.94 -10.79 -1.70
N ILE A 343 12.69 -10.85 -1.26
CA ILE A 343 11.98 -9.72 -0.66
C ILE A 343 12.08 -9.85 0.84
N THR A 344 12.70 -8.88 1.50
CA THR A 344 12.72 -8.75 2.97
C THR A 344 11.73 -7.67 3.36
N CYS A 345 10.77 -8.01 4.22
CA CYS A 345 9.78 -7.09 4.76
C CYS A 345 10.03 -6.90 6.24
N GLU A 346 10.16 -5.65 6.68
CA GLU A 346 10.42 -5.25 8.07
C GLU A 346 9.35 -4.26 8.52
N TYR A 347 8.54 -4.62 9.50
CA TYR A 347 7.56 -3.71 10.10
C TYR A 347 8.13 -3.10 11.38
N PHE A 348 8.09 -1.76 11.45
CA PHE A 348 8.57 -0.97 12.57
C PHE A 348 7.39 -0.34 13.29
N THR A 349 7.41 -0.37 14.65
CA THR A 349 6.37 0.26 15.49
C THR A 349 6.98 1.11 16.58
N PHE A 350 6.19 2.04 17.08
CA PHE A 350 6.50 2.80 18.28
C PHE A 350 5.96 2.07 19.51
N SER A 351 6.79 1.88 20.54
CA SER A 351 6.31 1.30 21.81
C SER A 351 5.30 2.25 22.50
N SER A 352 4.48 1.69 23.40
CA SER A 352 3.43 2.40 24.16
C SER A 352 3.89 3.58 25.00
N ASN A 353 5.19 3.77 25.17
CA ASN A 353 5.73 4.96 25.78
C ASN A 353 5.65 6.12 24.78
N VAL A 354 4.77 7.08 25.04
CA VAL A 354 4.62 8.33 24.26
C VAL A 354 5.94 9.11 24.15
N ASN A 355 6.93 8.75 24.95
CA ASN A 355 8.31 9.27 24.94
C ASN A 355 9.30 8.37 24.19
N ALA A 356 8.87 7.27 23.56
CA ALA A 356 9.76 6.46 22.72
C ALA A 356 10.09 7.26 21.45
N GLU A 357 11.32 7.76 21.40
CA GLU A 357 11.75 8.63 20.29
C GLU A 357 12.01 7.84 19.00
N ASP A 358 12.19 6.52 19.09
CA ASP A 358 12.58 5.66 17.97
C ASP A 358 11.62 4.47 17.79
N ALA A 359 11.34 4.10 16.54
CA ALA A 359 10.60 2.89 16.22
C ALA A 359 11.49 1.65 16.35
N GLY A 360 10.95 0.58 16.95
CA GLY A 360 11.58 -0.73 17.02
C GLY A 360 11.10 -1.66 15.92
N LEU A 361 11.95 -2.59 15.50
CA LEU A 361 11.56 -3.68 14.62
C LEU A 361 10.56 -4.59 15.34
N PHE A 362 9.34 -4.68 14.80
CA PHE A 362 8.27 -5.53 15.33
C PHE A 362 8.28 -6.91 14.68
N GLU A 363 8.40 -6.95 13.37
CA GLU A 363 8.42 -8.19 12.59
C GLU A 363 9.35 -8.08 11.40
N ARG A 364 10.01 -9.20 11.08
CA ARG A 364 10.71 -9.42 9.82
C ARG A 364 10.27 -10.74 9.22
N PHE A 365 9.97 -10.73 7.92
CA PHE A 365 9.68 -11.94 7.15
C PHE A 365 10.27 -11.85 5.74
N TYR A 366 10.36 -13.00 5.08
CA TYR A 366 11.01 -13.13 3.80
C TYR A 366 10.05 -13.74 2.77
N VAL A 367 10.14 -13.27 1.53
CA VAL A 367 9.39 -13.81 0.39
C VAL A 367 10.38 -14.13 -0.72
N PRO A 368 10.70 -15.41 -0.95
CA PRO A 368 11.57 -15.81 -2.05
C PRO A 368 10.79 -15.80 -3.37
N VAL A 369 11.37 -15.18 -4.40
CA VAL A 369 10.87 -15.16 -5.77
C VAL A 369 11.84 -15.94 -6.63
N SER A 370 11.50 -17.19 -6.96
CA SER A 370 12.35 -18.09 -7.75
C SER A 370 11.51 -18.96 -8.65
N TYR A 371 12.15 -19.65 -9.58
CA TYR A 371 11.49 -20.76 -10.26
C TYR A 371 11.19 -21.90 -9.27
N PRO A 372 10.12 -22.68 -9.47
CA PRO A 372 9.76 -23.81 -8.60
C PRO A 372 10.87 -24.83 -8.41
N GLU A 373 11.81 -24.91 -9.36
CA GLU A 373 12.93 -25.84 -9.40
C GLU A 373 14.12 -25.41 -8.52
N TYR A 374 14.12 -24.15 -8.00
CA TYR A 374 15.22 -23.58 -7.24
C TYR A 374 14.74 -23.06 -5.88
N GLN A 375 15.43 -23.43 -4.82
CA GLN A 375 15.20 -22.87 -3.48
C GLN A 375 16.14 -21.69 -3.25
N VAL A 376 15.58 -20.54 -2.91
CA VAL A 376 16.33 -19.38 -2.43
C VAL A 376 16.72 -19.64 -0.97
N SER A 377 17.98 -19.46 -0.64
CA SER A 377 18.45 -19.57 0.75
C SER A 377 17.87 -18.42 1.57
N LEU A 378 17.14 -18.75 2.63
CA LEU A 378 16.69 -17.76 3.60
C LEU A 378 17.81 -17.43 4.58
N PRO A 379 17.99 -16.18 5.01
CA PRO A 379 18.89 -15.80 6.11
C PRO A 379 18.46 -16.48 7.40
N GLU A 380 19.45 -16.89 8.22
CA GLU A 380 19.24 -17.45 9.57
C GLU A 380 18.71 -16.39 10.56
#